data_d59af447bf42f020dfcb82d936019c9d
#
_entry.id   d59af447bf42f020dfcb82d936019c9d
#
_cell.length_a   1.000
_cell.length_b   1.000
_cell.length_c   1.000
_cell.angle_alpha   90.00
_cell.angle_beta   90.00
_cell.angle_gamma   90.00
#
_symmetry.space_group_name_H-M   'P 1'
#
loop_
_entity.id
_entity.type
_entity.pdbx_description
1 polymer ?
#
loop_
_entity_poly.entity_id
_entity_poly.type
_entity_poly.pdbx_seq_one_letter_code
_entity_poly.pdbx_strand_id
1 'polypeptide(L)'
;MGGRKFGKLMQTFAAFGAGTGSADPVNTARGTFANGMSGMWGVMYWLFVTPIYWISAVWYRRMRCLTLGDWFTERYESKSMGVAYAIFGCFYYMVYGAMLFTAIGKVAVPLMGAELFGVQTEYVLVPLVAVIVTLYGVL
;
A
#
# COMPACT_ATOMS: atom_id res chain seq x y z
N MET A 1 10.99 11.84 -7.62
CA MET A 1 10.64 13.05 -6.90
C MET A 1 9.78 14.04 -7.72
N GLY A 2 9.14 13.60 -8.78
CA GLY A 2 8.18 14.36 -9.59
C GLY A 2 8.65 15.76 -10.03
N GLY A 3 9.97 15.96 -10.17
CA GLY A 3 10.54 17.24 -10.56
C GLY A 3 10.26 18.41 -9.62
N ARG A 4 9.75 18.17 -8.40
CA ARG A 4 9.27 19.17 -7.43
C ARG A 4 8.18 20.11 -7.98
N LYS A 5 7.50 19.69 -9.06
CA LYS A 5 6.48 20.50 -9.76
C LYS A 5 5.05 20.18 -9.32
N PHE A 6 4.86 19.19 -8.45
CA PHE A 6 3.53 18.83 -7.98
C PHE A 6 2.93 19.92 -7.09
N GLY A 7 1.77 20.44 -7.52
CA GLY A 7 0.99 21.38 -6.73
C GLY A 7 0.39 20.71 -5.49
N LYS A 8 -0.05 21.53 -4.52
CA LYS A 8 -0.64 21.06 -3.25
C LYS A 8 -1.80 20.09 -3.46
N LEU A 9 -2.64 20.35 -4.45
CA LEU A 9 -3.82 19.54 -4.77
C LEU A 9 -3.41 18.16 -5.27
N MET A 10 -2.43 18.07 -6.17
CA MET A 10 -1.90 16.81 -6.68
C MET A 10 -1.26 15.97 -5.55
N GLN A 11 -0.51 16.61 -4.65
CA GLN A 11 0.06 15.94 -3.48
C GLN A 11 -1.01 15.41 -2.52
N THR A 12 -2.09 16.17 -2.32
CA THR A 12 -3.20 15.74 -1.46
C THR A 12 -3.89 14.49 -2.04
N PHE A 13 -4.18 14.48 -3.34
CA PHE A 13 -4.77 13.30 -3.99
C PHE A 13 -3.82 12.09 -3.99
N ALA A 14 -2.54 12.31 -4.24
CA ALA A 14 -1.54 11.23 -4.19
C ALA A 14 -1.41 10.64 -2.78
N ALA A 15 -1.40 11.47 -1.75
CA ALA A 15 -1.37 11.03 -0.36
C ALA A 15 -2.64 10.26 0.04
N PHE A 16 -3.81 10.72 -0.41
CA PHE A 16 -5.07 10.02 -0.17
C PHE A 16 -5.10 8.66 -0.87
N GLY A 17 -4.68 8.59 -2.13
CA GLY A 17 -4.58 7.34 -2.87
C GLY A 17 -3.57 6.34 -2.29
N ALA A 18 -2.46 6.83 -1.73
CA ALA A 18 -1.47 5.99 -1.06
C ALA A 18 -1.95 5.45 0.31
N GLY A 19 -2.87 6.15 0.97
CA GLY A 19 -3.41 5.77 2.28
C GLY A 19 -4.60 4.80 2.21
N THR A 20 -5.22 4.61 1.05
CA THR A 20 -6.38 3.74 0.87
C THR A 20 -6.00 2.48 0.09
N GLY A 21 -6.10 1.33 0.75
CA GLY A 21 -5.85 0.03 0.12
C GLY A 21 -7.14 -0.65 -0.35
N SER A 22 -7.09 -1.38 -1.46
CA SER A 22 -8.23 -2.17 -1.96
C SER A 22 -8.66 -3.28 -0.99
N ALA A 23 -7.76 -3.71 -0.11
CA ALA A 23 -8.02 -4.74 0.89
C ALA A 23 -8.83 -4.22 2.09
N ASP A 24 -8.79 -2.93 2.39
CA ASP A 24 -9.41 -2.36 3.58
C ASP A 24 -10.95 -2.50 3.60
N PRO A 25 -11.70 -2.16 2.53
CA PRO A 25 -13.13 -2.38 2.48
C PRO A 25 -13.51 -3.86 2.61
N VAL A 26 -12.75 -4.74 1.96
CA VAL A 26 -12.99 -6.20 1.99
C VAL A 26 -12.77 -6.77 3.39
N ASN A 27 -11.67 -6.39 4.04
CA ASN A 27 -11.35 -6.84 5.39
C ASN A 27 -12.37 -6.30 6.40
N THR A 28 -12.79 -5.04 6.26
CA THR A 28 -13.81 -4.43 7.12
C THR A 28 -15.16 -5.16 6.97
N ALA A 29 -15.60 -5.36 5.74
CA ALA A 29 -16.87 -6.06 5.47
C ALA A 29 -16.84 -7.49 6.02
N ARG A 30 -15.75 -8.23 5.77
CA ARG A 30 -15.57 -9.60 6.28
C ARG A 30 -15.53 -9.64 7.81
N GLY A 31 -14.76 -8.74 8.42
CA GLY A 31 -14.63 -8.67 9.88
C GLY A 31 -15.96 -8.32 10.54
N THR A 32 -16.71 -7.37 9.98
CA THR A 32 -18.02 -6.97 10.48
C THR A 32 -19.08 -8.07 10.29
N PHE A 33 -19.03 -8.77 9.17
CA PHE A 33 -19.94 -9.90 8.93
C PHE A 33 -19.70 -11.06 9.91
N ALA A 34 -18.42 -11.37 10.21
CA ALA A 34 -18.08 -12.48 11.09
C ALA A 34 -18.26 -12.18 12.59
N ASN A 35 -17.94 -10.95 13.02
CA ASN A 35 -17.83 -10.57 14.42
C ASN A 35 -18.78 -9.43 14.83
N GLY A 36 -19.69 -9.03 13.95
CA GLY A 36 -20.56 -7.87 14.17
C GLY A 36 -19.76 -6.56 14.22
N MET A 37 -20.28 -5.55 14.90
CA MET A 37 -19.65 -4.22 15.00
C MET A 37 -18.22 -4.23 15.56
N SER A 38 -17.86 -5.24 16.35
CA SER A 38 -16.50 -5.40 16.87
C SER A 38 -15.46 -5.66 15.77
N GLY A 39 -15.86 -6.22 14.63
CA GLY A 39 -14.97 -6.44 13.48
C GLY A 39 -14.44 -5.15 12.85
N MET A 40 -15.12 -4.01 13.04
CA MET A 40 -14.64 -2.70 12.58
C MET A 40 -13.35 -2.26 13.29
N TRP A 41 -13.11 -2.73 14.51
CA TRP A 41 -11.89 -2.39 15.26
C TRP A 41 -10.61 -2.84 14.55
N GLY A 42 -10.69 -3.86 13.72
CA GLY A 42 -9.56 -4.30 12.90
C GLY A 42 -9.02 -3.23 11.94
N VAL A 43 -9.83 -2.25 11.56
CA VAL A 43 -9.42 -1.12 10.70
C VAL A 43 -9.27 0.17 11.52
N MET A 44 -10.04 0.33 12.59
CA MET A 44 -9.99 1.52 13.44
C MET A 44 -8.66 1.72 14.18
N TYR A 45 -7.78 0.71 14.27
CA TYR A 45 -6.46 0.87 14.88
C TYR A 45 -5.63 1.96 14.19
N TRP A 46 -5.89 2.27 12.93
CA TRP A 46 -5.25 3.36 12.21
C TRP A 46 -5.49 4.73 12.85
N LEU A 47 -6.59 4.91 13.57
CA LEU A 47 -6.87 6.13 14.29
C LEU A 47 -5.86 6.37 15.42
N PHE A 48 -5.34 5.31 16.03
CA PHE A 48 -4.33 5.40 17.09
C PHE A 48 -2.91 5.59 16.53
N VAL A 49 -2.67 5.16 15.31
CA VAL A 49 -1.38 5.32 14.63
C VAL A 49 -1.20 6.75 14.09
N THR A 50 -2.28 7.42 13.71
CA THR A 50 -2.26 8.77 13.14
C THR A 50 -1.56 9.81 14.05
N PRO A 51 -1.81 9.90 15.36
CA PRO A 51 -1.10 10.83 16.25
C PRO A 51 0.40 10.55 16.31
N ILE A 52 0.81 9.28 16.23
CA ILE A 52 2.23 8.88 16.20
C ILE A 52 2.89 9.39 14.91
N TYR A 53 2.20 9.34 13.78
CA TYR A 53 2.69 9.92 12.53
C TYR A 53 2.86 11.43 12.61
N TRP A 54 1.98 12.15 13.29
CA TRP A 54 2.13 13.60 13.46
C TRP A 54 3.39 13.96 14.25
N ILE A 55 3.65 13.24 15.32
CA ILE A 55 4.85 13.43 16.14
C ILE A 55 6.11 13.06 15.35
N SER A 56 6.10 11.93 14.69
CA SER A 56 7.25 11.44 13.91
C SER A 56 7.51 12.23 12.64
N ALA A 57 6.50 12.88 12.06
CA ALA A 57 6.65 13.71 10.86
C ALA A 57 7.67 14.85 11.04
N VAL A 58 7.74 15.43 12.25
CA VAL A 58 8.73 16.46 12.57
C VAL A 58 10.14 15.90 12.50
N TRP A 59 10.35 14.69 12.99
CA TRP A 59 11.65 14.01 12.96
C TRP A 59 12.05 13.65 11.53
N TYR A 60 11.14 13.03 10.75
CA TYR A 60 11.37 12.73 9.35
C TYR A 60 11.77 13.95 8.53
N ARG A 61 11.12 15.09 8.79
CA ARG A 61 11.46 16.35 8.10
C ARG A 61 12.83 16.88 8.49
N ARG A 62 13.26 16.69 9.74
CA ARG A 62 14.57 17.12 10.24
C ARG A 62 15.71 16.25 9.76
N MET A 63 15.48 14.95 9.55
CA MET A 63 16.49 14.01 9.08
C MET A 63 17.02 14.35 7.69
N ARG A 64 16.22 15.01 6.84
CA ARG A 64 16.58 15.39 5.46
C ARG A 64 17.00 14.21 4.57
N CYS A 65 16.78 12.97 4.99
CA CYS A 65 17.02 11.77 4.22
C CYS A 65 15.88 11.54 3.23
N LEU A 66 16.18 10.97 2.07
CA LEU A 66 15.19 10.63 1.05
C LEU A 66 14.41 9.37 1.41
N THR A 67 15.11 8.41 1.98
CA THR A 67 14.56 7.11 2.38
C THR A 67 14.97 6.78 3.81
N LEU A 68 14.23 5.86 4.42
CA LEU A 68 14.64 5.29 5.72
C LEU A 68 15.94 4.48 5.60
N GLY A 69 16.23 3.92 4.41
CA GLY A 69 17.50 3.27 4.14
C GLY A 69 18.70 4.20 4.29
N ASP A 70 18.56 5.44 3.80
CA ASP A 70 19.59 6.47 3.96
C ASP A 70 19.80 6.81 5.43
N TRP A 71 18.71 6.92 6.19
CA TRP A 71 18.77 7.18 7.63
C TRP A 71 19.49 6.06 8.38
N PHE A 72 19.21 4.78 8.05
CA PHE A 72 19.92 3.65 8.64
C PHE A 72 21.42 3.70 8.32
N THR A 73 21.76 4.06 7.10
CA THR A 73 23.15 4.19 6.67
C THR A 73 23.88 5.30 7.43
N GLU A 74 23.26 6.47 7.61
CA GLU A 74 23.84 7.58 8.37
C GLU A 74 23.90 7.28 9.87
N ARG A 75 22.83 6.68 10.44
CA ARG A 75 22.75 6.44 11.88
C ARG A 75 23.75 5.40 12.37
N TYR A 76 23.97 4.35 11.57
CA TYR A 76 24.85 3.22 11.94
C TYR A 76 26.19 3.24 11.21
N GLU A 77 26.44 4.24 10.40
CA GLU A 77 27.66 4.38 9.57
C GLU A 77 27.96 3.11 8.75
N SER A 78 26.93 2.36 8.40
CA SER A 78 27.02 1.04 7.76
C SER A 78 26.15 0.97 6.52
N LYS A 79 26.78 0.84 5.35
CA LYS A 79 26.07 0.62 4.08
C LYS A 79 25.28 -0.69 4.08
N SER A 80 25.77 -1.70 4.82
CA SER A 80 25.10 -3.01 4.92
C SER A 80 23.70 -2.89 5.52
N MET A 81 23.50 -1.99 6.48
CA MET A 81 22.17 -1.77 7.10
C MET A 81 21.18 -1.15 6.10
N GLY A 82 21.61 -0.19 5.29
CA GLY A 82 20.79 0.38 4.22
C GLY A 82 20.38 -0.66 3.17
N VAL A 83 21.33 -1.51 2.76
CA VAL A 83 21.06 -2.61 1.82
C VAL A 83 20.12 -3.65 2.41
N ALA A 84 20.32 -4.07 3.66
CA ALA A 84 19.43 -5.00 4.35
C ALA A 84 18.00 -4.46 4.44
N TYR A 85 17.84 -3.16 4.75
CA TYR A 85 16.55 -2.49 4.75
C TYR A 85 15.89 -2.49 3.37
N ALA A 86 16.66 -2.23 2.31
CA ALA A 86 16.14 -2.25 0.93
C ALA A 86 15.67 -3.64 0.51
N ILE A 87 16.44 -4.69 0.80
CA ILE A 87 16.07 -6.09 0.52
C ILE A 87 14.79 -6.46 1.27
N PHE A 88 14.73 -6.16 2.57
CA PHE A 88 13.53 -6.41 3.38
C PHE A 88 12.32 -5.66 2.84
N GLY A 89 12.49 -4.38 2.45
CA GLY A 89 11.45 -3.57 1.85
C GLY A 89 10.92 -4.16 0.55
N CYS A 90 11.81 -4.61 -0.35
CA CYS A 90 11.40 -5.28 -1.59
C CYS A 90 10.57 -6.53 -1.31
N PHE A 91 11.02 -7.38 -0.40
CA PHE A 91 10.28 -8.59 -0.02
C PHE A 91 8.92 -8.27 0.59
N TYR A 92 8.88 -7.30 1.51
CA TYR A 92 7.64 -6.82 2.12
C TYR A 92 6.62 -6.33 1.08
N TYR A 93 7.07 -5.48 0.14
CA TYR A 93 6.17 -4.94 -0.90
C TYR A 93 5.73 -5.98 -1.91
N MET A 94 6.52 -7.01 -2.20
CA MET A 94 6.09 -8.15 -3.02
C MET A 94 4.92 -8.90 -2.36
N VAL A 95 5.04 -9.23 -1.08
CA VAL A 95 3.98 -9.93 -0.32
C VAL A 95 2.75 -9.04 -0.19
N TYR A 96 2.94 -7.76 0.15
CA TYR A 96 1.85 -6.81 0.29
C TYR A 96 1.11 -6.58 -1.03
N GLY A 97 1.84 -6.44 -2.14
CA GLY A 97 1.27 -6.34 -3.48
C GLY A 97 0.43 -7.57 -3.87
N ALA A 98 0.92 -8.76 -3.58
CA ALA A 98 0.18 -10.01 -3.82
C ALA A 98 -1.15 -10.04 -3.05
N MET A 99 -1.17 -9.56 -1.80
CA MET A 99 -2.40 -9.44 -1.02
C MET A 99 -3.40 -8.47 -1.65
N LEU A 100 -2.95 -7.31 -2.13
CA LEU A 100 -3.80 -6.31 -2.78
C LEU A 100 -4.41 -6.87 -4.09
N PHE A 101 -3.60 -7.51 -4.92
CA PHE A 101 -4.08 -8.12 -6.17
C PHE A 101 -5.10 -9.25 -5.91
N THR A 102 -4.86 -10.07 -4.90
CA THR A 102 -5.82 -11.11 -4.48
C THR A 102 -7.15 -10.49 -4.02
N ALA A 103 -7.11 -9.37 -3.31
CA ALA A 103 -8.32 -8.67 -2.88
C ALA A 103 -9.13 -8.15 -4.09
N ILE A 104 -8.47 -7.60 -5.10
CA ILE A 104 -9.10 -7.15 -6.35
C ILE A 104 -9.79 -8.33 -7.05
N GLY A 105 -9.10 -9.47 -7.18
CA GLY A 105 -9.67 -10.69 -7.79
C GLY A 105 -10.95 -11.12 -7.07
N LYS A 106 -10.92 -11.20 -5.74
CA LYS A 106 -12.08 -11.61 -4.93
C LYS A 106 -13.28 -10.68 -5.02
N VAL A 107 -13.06 -9.38 -5.21
CA VAL A 107 -14.15 -8.41 -5.40
C VAL A 107 -14.71 -8.49 -6.81
N ALA A 108 -13.88 -8.80 -7.80
CA ALA A 108 -14.30 -8.86 -9.18
C ALA A 108 -15.18 -10.08 -9.52
N VAL A 109 -14.91 -11.23 -8.91
CA VAL A 109 -15.67 -12.46 -9.15
C VAL A 109 -17.19 -12.29 -8.96
N PRO A 110 -17.69 -11.75 -7.83
CA PRO A 110 -19.13 -11.55 -7.66
C PRO A 110 -19.74 -10.48 -8.57
N LEU A 111 -18.94 -9.57 -9.11
CA LEU A 111 -19.40 -8.48 -9.99
C LEU A 111 -19.42 -8.88 -11.46
N MET A 112 -18.43 -9.65 -11.91
CA MET A 112 -18.23 -9.98 -13.33
C MET A 112 -18.54 -11.44 -13.67
N GLY A 113 -18.81 -12.27 -12.66
CA GLY A 113 -19.01 -13.70 -12.80
C GLY A 113 -17.72 -14.50 -12.56
N ALA A 114 -17.88 -15.80 -12.32
CA ALA A 114 -16.76 -16.68 -11.98
C ALA A 114 -15.82 -16.94 -13.19
N GLU A 115 -16.36 -16.86 -14.41
CA GLU A 115 -15.63 -17.13 -15.64
C GLU A 115 -15.73 -15.97 -16.62
N LEU A 116 -14.60 -15.51 -17.09
CA LEU A 116 -14.47 -14.53 -18.16
C LEU A 116 -13.71 -15.22 -19.32
N PHE A 117 -14.31 -15.27 -20.51
CA PHE A 117 -13.72 -15.90 -21.69
C PHE A 117 -13.34 -17.38 -21.50
N GLY A 118 -14.04 -18.13 -20.62
CA GLY A 118 -13.75 -19.55 -20.34
C GLY A 118 -12.57 -19.78 -19.39
N VAL A 119 -12.07 -18.73 -18.76
CA VAL A 119 -11.01 -18.77 -17.73
C VAL A 119 -11.55 -18.11 -16.46
N GLN A 120 -11.09 -18.55 -15.29
CA GLN A 120 -11.49 -17.92 -14.05
C GLN A 120 -11.13 -16.41 -14.06
N THR A 121 -12.09 -15.59 -13.68
CA THR A 121 -12.00 -14.13 -13.72
C THR A 121 -10.75 -13.60 -13.01
N GLU A 122 -10.32 -14.24 -11.92
CA GLU A 122 -9.13 -13.87 -11.17
C GLU A 122 -7.85 -13.96 -12.02
N TYR A 123 -7.69 -15.01 -12.84
CA TYR A 123 -6.49 -15.21 -13.65
C TYR A 123 -6.38 -14.26 -14.83
N VAL A 124 -7.49 -13.66 -15.26
CA VAL A 124 -7.50 -12.67 -16.33
C VAL A 124 -7.33 -11.27 -15.76
N LEU A 125 -8.08 -10.94 -14.71
CA LEU A 125 -8.16 -9.59 -14.18
C LEU A 125 -6.90 -9.18 -13.41
N VAL A 126 -6.34 -10.07 -12.60
CA VAL A 126 -5.15 -9.76 -11.79
C VAL A 126 -3.94 -9.37 -12.64
N PRO A 127 -3.55 -10.13 -13.67
CA PRO A 127 -2.47 -9.73 -14.56
C PRO A 127 -2.76 -8.44 -15.33
N LEU A 128 -4.00 -8.26 -15.77
CA LEU A 128 -4.42 -7.05 -16.50
C LEU A 128 -4.26 -5.80 -15.64
N VAL A 129 -4.75 -5.84 -14.40
CA VAL A 129 -4.58 -4.74 -13.45
C VAL A 129 -3.10 -4.52 -13.12
N ALA A 130 -2.32 -5.59 -12.94
CA ALA A 130 -0.89 -5.49 -12.68
C ALA A 130 -0.15 -4.78 -13.82
N VAL A 131 -0.48 -5.08 -15.08
CA VAL A 131 0.09 -4.41 -16.26
C VAL A 131 -0.30 -2.92 -16.27
N ILE A 132 -1.58 -2.60 -16.04
CA ILE A 132 -2.06 -1.20 -16.03
C ILE A 132 -1.34 -0.39 -14.94
N VAL A 133 -1.25 -0.94 -13.73
CA VAL A 133 -0.59 -0.27 -12.61
C VAL A 133 0.91 -0.09 -12.87
N THR A 134 1.56 -1.09 -13.48
CA THR A 134 2.98 -1.00 -13.83
C THR A 134 3.21 0.06 -14.91
N LEU A 135 2.38 0.10 -15.94
CA LEU A 135 2.45 1.14 -16.97
C LEU A 135 2.23 2.54 -16.39
N TYR A 136 1.25 2.68 -15.51
CA TYR A 136 1.00 3.95 -14.81
C TYR A 136 2.17 4.39 -13.92
N GLY A 137 2.86 3.44 -13.29
CA GLY A 137 4.00 3.72 -12.41
C GLY A 137 5.30 4.06 -13.15
N VAL A 138 5.42 3.63 -14.42
CA VAL A 138 6.63 3.88 -15.26
C VAL A 138 6.49 5.18 -16.08
N LEU A 139 5.27 5.56 -16.45
CA LEU A 139 4.97 6.80 -17.18
C LEU A 139 4.98 8.01 -16.25
#